data_b43d195c8e3956f63c1839c682b02b98
#
_entry.id   b43d195c8e3956f63c1839c682b02b98
#
_cell.length_a   1.000
_cell.length_b   1.000
_cell.length_c   1.000
_cell.angle_alpha   90.00
_cell.angle_beta   90.00
_cell.angle_gamma   90.00
#
_symmetry.space_group_name_H-M   'P 1'
#
loop_
_entity.id
_entity.type
_entity.pdbx_description
1 polymer ?
#
loop_
_entity_poly.entity_id
_entity_poly.type
_entity_poly.pdbx_seq_one_letter_code
_entity_poly.pdbx_strand_id
1 'polypeptide(L)'
;MAQDKFDVGGMTCAACQAHVDRAVSKLDGVQSVAVNLLAGSMLVDYDPAQVTPDDICTAVDRAGYSASPVDAATGAAGSNGSVQARSGAAHMESPTKKLEAAASAMRTRLIISIVFLIPLFYIGMGHMLGWPLPGIFTDHTHSMTLALTELVLLVPIVYVNDAYFINGFKSLAHGAPTMDALIAVGATASIAWSLYAMFIMADQLAASQVHEAMMTSMDNLYFESAGTILSLVTVGKYLETRSKSKTGDAIEALIDLAPKTATVVAEDGSEATVDVDAILPGQVLRVRPGESIPVDGVVLEGSSAVDESALTGESIPVEKTAGDTVNAATVNRTGSFTFRATRVGADTSLAKIIQLVEDANATKAPIARMADKVAGVFVPVVFMISAVTFVVWTALTGSVNEALTSAVAVLVISCPCALGLATPVAIMVGTGKGAEMGILFKSAEALENLRLSLIHI
;
A
#
# COMPACT_ATOMS: atom_id res chain seq x y z
N MET A 1 14.79 -19.31 -18.45
CA MET A 1 13.94 -18.79 -17.38
C MET A 1 13.94 -17.29 -17.47
N ALA A 2 12.79 -16.66 -17.43
CA ALA A 2 12.64 -15.21 -17.38
C ALA A 2 12.15 -14.79 -15.99
N GLN A 3 12.59 -13.63 -15.54
CA GLN A 3 12.12 -12.99 -14.33
C GLN A 3 11.60 -11.61 -14.72
N ASP A 4 10.30 -11.39 -14.57
CA ASP A 4 9.67 -10.12 -14.91
C ASP A 4 8.93 -9.52 -13.71
N LYS A 5 8.95 -8.19 -13.66
CA LYS A 5 8.23 -7.39 -12.65
C LYS A 5 6.93 -6.86 -13.25
N PHE A 6 5.84 -6.96 -12.49
CA PHE A 6 4.53 -6.46 -12.87
C PHE A 6 4.03 -5.48 -11.80
N ASP A 7 3.43 -4.37 -12.23
CA ASP A 7 2.62 -3.53 -11.35
C ASP A 7 1.25 -4.17 -11.16
N VAL A 8 0.79 -4.30 -9.90
CA VAL A 8 -0.48 -4.94 -9.54
C VAL A 8 -1.37 -3.94 -8.81
N GLY A 9 -2.49 -3.59 -9.44
CA GLY A 9 -3.48 -2.69 -8.87
C GLY A 9 -4.62 -3.41 -8.16
N GLY A 10 -5.26 -2.73 -7.20
CA GLY A 10 -6.45 -3.24 -6.49
C GLY A 10 -6.18 -4.07 -5.25
N MET A 11 -4.91 -4.33 -4.90
CA MET A 11 -4.56 -5.02 -3.65
C MET A 11 -4.66 -4.05 -2.46
N THR A 12 -5.46 -4.39 -1.45
CA THR A 12 -5.65 -3.56 -0.25
C THR A 12 -5.23 -4.25 1.05
N CYS A 13 -5.03 -5.57 1.03
CA CYS A 13 -4.73 -6.35 2.22
C CYS A 13 -3.92 -7.62 1.92
N ALA A 14 -3.37 -8.24 2.97
CA ALA A 14 -2.60 -9.49 2.87
C ALA A 14 -3.38 -10.65 2.21
N ALA A 15 -4.70 -10.71 2.41
CA ALA A 15 -5.54 -11.71 1.76
C ALA A 15 -5.61 -11.47 0.23
N CYS A 16 -5.64 -10.21 -0.22
CA CYS A 16 -5.57 -9.86 -1.65
C CYS A 16 -4.24 -10.32 -2.25
N GLN A 17 -3.13 -10.04 -1.55
CA GLN A 17 -1.79 -10.47 -1.93
C GLN A 17 -1.69 -12.00 -2.07
N ALA A 18 -2.20 -12.74 -1.07
CA ALA A 18 -2.22 -14.20 -1.10
C ALA A 18 -3.10 -14.76 -2.23
N HIS A 19 -4.13 -14.03 -2.64
CA HIS A 19 -5.02 -14.43 -3.73
C HIS A 19 -4.34 -14.24 -5.09
N VAL A 20 -3.68 -13.11 -5.32
CA VAL A 20 -2.87 -12.86 -6.53
C VAL A 20 -1.73 -13.89 -6.64
N ASP A 21 -0.98 -14.10 -5.55
CA ASP A 21 0.09 -15.10 -5.47
C ASP A 21 -0.42 -16.48 -5.88
N ARG A 22 -1.54 -16.94 -5.32
CA ARG A 22 -2.13 -18.26 -5.63
C ARG A 22 -2.65 -18.34 -7.07
N ALA A 23 -3.17 -17.26 -7.62
CA ALA A 23 -3.69 -17.24 -8.98
C ALA A 23 -2.58 -17.39 -10.01
N VAL A 24 -1.45 -16.70 -9.81
CA VAL A 24 -0.29 -16.76 -10.71
C VAL A 24 0.52 -18.04 -10.50
N SER A 25 0.71 -18.50 -9.26
CA SER A 25 1.44 -19.75 -8.96
C SER A 25 0.75 -21.01 -9.48
N LYS A 26 -0.51 -20.94 -9.90
CA LYS A 26 -1.24 -22.07 -10.52
C LYS A 26 -1.00 -22.21 -12.02
N LEU A 27 -0.37 -21.22 -12.65
CA LEU A 27 -0.05 -21.31 -14.08
C LEU A 27 1.07 -22.33 -14.30
N ASP A 28 0.86 -23.26 -15.23
CA ASP A 28 1.88 -24.22 -15.65
C ASP A 28 3.06 -23.44 -16.28
N GLY A 29 4.27 -23.64 -15.75
CA GLY A 29 5.47 -22.91 -16.20
C GLY A 29 5.91 -21.78 -15.27
N VAL A 30 5.12 -21.38 -14.26
CA VAL A 30 5.53 -20.45 -13.21
C VAL A 30 6.24 -21.22 -12.09
N GLN A 31 7.45 -20.75 -11.72
CA GLN A 31 8.26 -21.38 -10.67
C GLN A 31 8.14 -20.67 -9.34
N SER A 32 8.21 -19.36 -9.35
CA SER A 32 8.06 -18.56 -8.13
C SER A 32 7.30 -17.27 -8.41
N VAL A 33 6.54 -16.82 -7.40
CA VAL A 33 5.83 -15.55 -7.41
C VAL A 33 6.09 -14.84 -6.09
N ALA A 34 6.57 -13.61 -6.17
CA ALA A 34 6.74 -12.75 -5.01
C ALA A 34 5.88 -11.50 -5.18
N VAL A 35 4.71 -11.49 -4.55
CA VAL A 35 3.80 -10.33 -4.60
C VAL A 35 4.14 -9.37 -3.47
N ASN A 36 4.35 -8.10 -3.78
CA ASN A 36 4.59 -7.03 -2.82
C ASN A 36 3.36 -6.12 -2.72
N LEU A 37 2.62 -6.24 -1.62
CA LEU A 37 1.45 -5.43 -1.33
C LEU A 37 1.79 -3.94 -1.18
N LEU A 38 2.97 -3.63 -0.63
CA LEU A 38 3.37 -2.25 -0.31
C LEU A 38 3.77 -1.48 -1.57
N ALA A 39 4.54 -2.14 -2.43
CA ALA A 39 4.96 -1.58 -3.72
C ALA A 39 3.86 -1.68 -4.78
N GLY A 40 2.78 -2.42 -4.53
CA GLY A 40 1.76 -2.71 -5.54
C GLY A 40 2.34 -3.47 -6.73
N SER A 41 3.32 -4.35 -6.50
CA SER A 41 4.04 -5.04 -7.57
C SER A 41 4.18 -6.53 -7.30
N MET A 42 4.47 -7.31 -8.33
CA MET A 42 4.87 -8.71 -8.19
C MET A 42 6.08 -9.02 -9.09
N LEU A 43 6.93 -9.91 -8.61
CA LEU A 43 8.03 -10.50 -9.35
C LEU A 43 7.67 -11.94 -9.65
N VAL A 44 7.80 -12.36 -10.91
CA VAL A 44 7.41 -13.70 -11.35
C VAL A 44 8.58 -14.33 -12.08
N ASP A 45 9.01 -15.52 -11.59
CA ASP A 45 9.97 -16.37 -12.28
C ASP A 45 9.20 -17.43 -13.06
N TYR A 46 9.36 -17.46 -14.38
CA TYR A 46 8.59 -18.35 -15.24
C TYR A 46 9.39 -18.84 -16.46
N ASP A 47 8.87 -19.86 -17.12
CA ASP A 47 9.39 -20.36 -18.38
C ASP A 47 8.68 -19.66 -19.56
N PRO A 48 9.37 -18.78 -20.33
CA PRO A 48 8.76 -18.03 -21.41
C PRO A 48 8.29 -18.91 -22.60
N ALA A 49 8.68 -20.20 -22.62
CA ALA A 49 8.18 -21.15 -23.60
C ALA A 49 6.78 -21.70 -23.25
N GLN A 50 6.34 -21.57 -22.00
CA GLN A 50 5.08 -22.12 -21.50
C GLN A 50 4.08 -21.02 -21.10
N VAL A 51 4.54 -19.88 -20.59
CA VAL A 51 3.71 -18.78 -20.10
C VAL A 51 4.20 -17.47 -20.65
N THR A 52 3.28 -16.63 -21.12
CA THR A 52 3.57 -15.28 -21.59
C THR A 52 3.23 -14.25 -20.51
N PRO A 53 3.81 -13.02 -20.56
CA PRO A 53 3.40 -11.92 -19.67
C PRO A 53 1.90 -11.61 -19.71
N ASP A 54 1.25 -11.77 -20.88
CA ASP A 54 -0.18 -11.56 -21.05
C ASP A 54 -1.01 -12.65 -20.32
N ASP A 55 -0.52 -13.89 -20.27
CA ASP A 55 -1.18 -14.96 -19.50
C ASP A 55 -1.15 -14.67 -18.00
N ILE A 56 -0.02 -14.14 -17.50
CA ILE A 56 0.14 -13.70 -16.12
C ILE A 56 -0.82 -12.56 -15.81
N CYS A 57 -0.89 -11.52 -16.66
CA CYS A 57 -1.85 -10.42 -16.51
C CYS A 57 -3.30 -10.93 -16.51
N THR A 58 -3.64 -11.83 -17.43
CA THR A 58 -4.99 -12.43 -17.51
C THR A 58 -5.34 -13.24 -16.26
N ALA A 59 -4.38 -13.95 -15.67
CA ALA A 59 -4.61 -14.69 -14.43
C ALA A 59 -4.88 -13.76 -13.24
N VAL A 60 -4.18 -12.63 -13.17
CA VAL A 60 -4.42 -11.60 -12.16
C VAL A 60 -5.77 -10.92 -12.35
N ASP A 61 -6.16 -10.61 -13.61
CA ASP A 61 -7.47 -10.03 -13.93
C ASP A 61 -8.62 -10.99 -13.57
N ARG A 62 -8.47 -12.27 -13.85
CA ARG A 62 -9.44 -13.30 -13.42
C ARG A 62 -9.55 -13.41 -11.90
N ALA A 63 -8.47 -13.14 -11.18
CA ALA A 63 -8.50 -13.07 -9.71
C ALA A 63 -9.13 -11.78 -9.18
N GLY A 64 -9.52 -10.85 -10.08
CA GLY A 64 -10.21 -9.62 -9.69
C GLY A 64 -9.32 -8.42 -9.45
N TYR A 65 -8.05 -8.49 -9.83
CA TYR A 65 -7.05 -7.43 -9.72
C TYR A 65 -6.58 -7.02 -11.12
N SER A 66 -5.79 -5.95 -11.24
CA SER A 66 -5.17 -5.56 -12.51
C SER A 66 -3.66 -5.79 -12.45
N ALA A 67 -3.06 -6.25 -13.54
CA ALA A 67 -1.62 -6.34 -13.66
C ALA A 67 -1.15 -5.76 -14.99
N SER A 68 0.02 -5.11 -14.97
CA SER A 68 0.71 -4.64 -16.16
C SER A 68 2.22 -4.91 -16.03
N PRO A 69 2.89 -5.41 -17.09
CA PRO A 69 4.33 -5.62 -17.05
C PRO A 69 5.03 -4.26 -16.91
N VAL A 70 6.05 -4.21 -16.06
CA VAL A 70 6.95 -3.06 -15.97
C VAL A 70 8.01 -3.30 -17.03
N ASP A 71 7.93 -2.60 -18.19
CA ASP A 71 8.84 -2.76 -19.30
C ASP A 71 10.29 -2.60 -18.84
N ALA A 72 11.03 -3.70 -18.81
CA ALA A 72 12.48 -3.66 -18.88
C ALA A 72 12.85 -3.27 -20.31
N ALA A 73 13.24 -2.02 -20.50
CA ALA A 73 13.77 -1.56 -21.77
C ALA A 73 15.05 -2.29 -22.11
N THR A 74 14.96 -3.45 -22.80
CA THR A 74 16.07 -4.06 -23.53
C THR A 74 15.55 -4.87 -24.71
N GLY A 75 15.79 -4.32 -25.89
CA GLY A 75 16.25 -5.01 -27.08
C GLY A 75 15.40 -6.12 -27.69
N ALA A 76 14.47 -5.76 -28.57
CA ALA A 76 14.25 -6.54 -29.80
C ALA A 76 13.87 -5.58 -30.94
N ALA A 77 14.77 -5.43 -31.87
CA ALA A 77 14.56 -4.73 -33.12
C ALA A 77 13.52 -5.45 -33.99
N GLY A 78 12.54 -4.73 -34.52
CA GLY A 78 11.76 -5.24 -35.64
C GLY A 78 10.38 -4.63 -35.77
N SER A 79 10.31 -3.57 -36.51
CA SER A 79 9.41 -3.15 -37.64
C SER A 79 8.80 -1.76 -37.51
N ASN A 80 9.11 -1.01 -38.55
CA ASN A 80 8.68 0.29 -39.00
C ASN A 80 7.32 0.83 -38.50
N GLY A 81 7.36 1.97 -37.84
CA GLY A 81 6.25 2.85 -37.60
C GLY A 81 6.73 4.14 -36.97
N SER A 82 6.55 5.25 -37.63
CA SER A 82 6.96 6.63 -37.34
C SER A 82 7.09 6.98 -35.85
N VAL A 83 8.32 7.17 -35.40
CA VAL A 83 8.67 7.63 -34.05
C VAL A 83 8.47 9.15 -34.00
N GLN A 84 7.34 9.59 -33.47
CA GLN A 84 7.28 10.89 -32.81
C GLN A 84 8.03 10.76 -31.51
N ALA A 85 9.15 11.46 -31.37
CA ALA A 85 9.93 11.56 -30.17
C ALA A 85 9.04 12.13 -29.06
N ARG A 86 8.44 11.24 -28.25
CA ARG A 86 7.97 11.58 -26.90
C ARG A 86 9.22 11.54 -26.02
N SER A 87 9.66 12.72 -25.61
CA SER A 87 10.59 12.91 -24.49
C SER A 87 9.94 12.31 -23.24
N GLY A 88 10.15 11.03 -23.04
CA GLY A 88 9.73 10.29 -21.86
C GLY A 88 10.91 10.15 -20.93
N ALA A 89 11.29 11.23 -20.23
CA ALA A 89 11.87 11.10 -18.91
C ALA A 89 10.72 10.56 -18.03
N ALA A 90 10.52 9.25 -18.04
CA ALA A 90 9.75 8.59 -17.01
C ALA A 90 10.56 8.77 -15.72
N HIS A 91 10.29 9.86 -15.01
CA HIS A 91 10.57 9.94 -13.58
C HIS A 91 10.00 8.65 -13.00
N MET A 92 10.86 7.74 -12.56
CA MET A 92 10.48 6.69 -11.63
C MET A 92 9.93 7.43 -10.41
N GLU A 93 8.61 7.60 -10.36
CA GLU A 93 7.96 8.11 -9.15
C GLU A 93 8.39 7.19 -8.02
N SER A 94 9.15 7.75 -7.08
CA SER A 94 9.65 6.97 -5.95
C SER A 94 8.47 6.28 -5.27
N PRO A 95 8.60 5.01 -4.88
CA PRO A 95 7.55 4.27 -4.17
C PRO A 95 7.00 5.06 -2.98
N THR A 96 7.82 5.87 -2.36
CA THR A 96 7.50 6.78 -1.27
C THR A 96 6.45 7.83 -1.66
N LYS A 97 6.59 8.47 -2.84
CA LYS A 97 5.60 9.45 -3.32
C LYS A 97 4.23 8.82 -3.58
N LYS A 98 4.19 7.59 -4.10
CA LYS A 98 2.93 6.83 -4.25
C LYS A 98 2.28 6.54 -2.89
N LEU A 99 3.08 6.18 -1.88
CA LEU A 99 2.59 5.93 -0.51
C LEU A 99 2.12 7.22 0.17
N GLU A 100 2.81 8.34 -0.01
CA GLU A 100 2.39 9.63 0.51
C GLU A 100 1.09 10.13 -0.15
N ALA A 101 0.96 9.99 -1.46
CA ALA A 101 -0.27 10.30 -2.18
C ALA A 101 -1.44 9.43 -1.68
N ALA A 102 -1.21 8.13 -1.45
CA ALA A 102 -2.20 7.23 -0.88
C ALA A 102 -2.57 7.63 0.57
N ALA A 103 -1.59 8.03 1.39
CA ALA A 103 -1.83 8.50 2.76
C ALA A 103 -2.64 9.82 2.78
N SER A 104 -2.36 10.75 1.87
CA SER A 104 -3.10 12.02 1.75
C SER A 104 -4.54 11.80 1.28
N ALA A 105 -4.76 10.92 0.31
CA ALA A 105 -6.09 10.54 -0.15
C ALA A 105 -6.90 9.87 0.98
N MET A 106 -6.26 8.97 1.74
CA MET A 106 -6.90 8.30 2.88
C MET A 106 -7.22 9.28 4.01
N ARG A 107 -6.34 10.30 4.25
CA ARG A 107 -6.61 11.37 5.21
C ARG A 107 -7.86 12.16 4.84
N THR A 108 -8.04 12.50 3.57
CA THR A 108 -9.22 13.24 3.09
C THR A 108 -10.49 12.41 3.30
N ARG A 109 -10.48 11.11 2.94
CA ARG A 109 -11.59 10.19 3.20
C ARG A 109 -11.94 10.14 4.69
N LEU A 110 -10.93 10.04 5.56
CA LEU A 110 -11.10 9.99 7.01
C LEU A 110 -11.74 11.28 7.55
N ILE A 111 -11.26 12.45 7.12
CA ILE A 111 -11.81 13.75 7.56
C ILE A 111 -13.30 13.85 7.18
N ILE A 112 -13.65 13.55 5.94
CA ILE A 112 -15.04 13.56 5.48
C ILE A 112 -15.87 12.58 6.32
N SER A 113 -15.40 11.32 6.48
CA SER A 113 -16.11 10.32 7.28
C SER A 113 -16.37 10.79 8.72
N ILE A 114 -15.37 11.39 9.40
CA ILE A 114 -15.51 11.86 10.78
C ILE A 114 -16.47 13.07 10.86
N VAL A 115 -16.36 14.02 9.94
CA VAL A 115 -17.22 15.22 9.91
C VAL A 115 -18.70 14.85 9.81
N PHE A 116 -19.05 13.84 9.03
CA PHE A 116 -20.43 13.38 8.89
C PHE A 116 -20.81 12.33 9.95
N LEU A 117 -19.86 11.55 10.46
CA LEU A 117 -20.13 10.58 11.52
C LEU A 117 -20.53 11.24 12.84
N ILE A 118 -19.86 12.34 13.22
CA ILE A 118 -20.16 13.00 14.51
C ILE A 118 -21.64 13.41 14.62
N PRO A 119 -22.24 14.16 13.67
CA PRO A 119 -23.66 14.47 13.74
C PRO A 119 -24.56 13.23 13.57
N LEU A 120 -24.18 12.26 12.72
CA LEU A 120 -24.92 11.02 12.56
C LEU A 120 -24.98 10.24 13.88
N PHE A 121 -23.86 10.05 14.55
CA PHE A 121 -23.78 9.37 15.83
C PHE A 121 -24.51 10.13 16.95
N TYR A 122 -24.41 11.47 16.95
CA TYR A 122 -25.12 12.31 17.92
C TYR A 122 -26.64 12.17 17.81
N ILE A 123 -27.18 12.11 16.60
CA ILE A 123 -28.61 11.97 16.35
C ILE A 123 -29.07 10.55 16.64
N GLY A 124 -28.38 9.51 16.09
CA GLY A 124 -28.78 8.12 16.23
C GLY A 124 -28.69 7.60 17.68
N MET A 125 -27.59 7.93 18.39
CA MET A 125 -27.38 7.46 19.76
C MET A 125 -27.87 8.44 20.84
N GLY A 126 -28.28 9.66 20.46
CA GLY A 126 -28.59 10.72 21.40
C GLY A 126 -29.75 10.38 22.32
N HIS A 127 -30.78 9.72 21.82
CA HIS A 127 -31.94 9.29 22.62
C HIS A 127 -31.56 8.21 23.66
N MET A 128 -30.68 7.28 23.32
CA MET A 128 -30.23 6.22 24.21
C MET A 128 -29.27 6.74 25.31
N LEU A 129 -28.45 7.74 24.98
CA LEU A 129 -27.47 8.32 25.89
C LEU A 129 -28.04 9.52 26.68
N GLY A 130 -29.30 9.90 26.44
CA GLY A 130 -29.95 11.00 27.12
C GLY A 130 -29.38 12.39 26.75
N TRP A 131 -28.80 12.53 25.57
CA TRP A 131 -28.24 13.81 25.09
C TRP A 131 -29.38 14.79 24.71
N PRO A 132 -29.17 16.09 24.85
CA PRO A 132 -30.17 17.10 24.46
C PRO A 132 -30.28 17.13 22.92
N LEU A 133 -31.28 16.45 22.38
CA LEU A 133 -31.60 16.49 20.94
C LEU A 133 -32.50 17.68 20.63
N PRO A 134 -32.36 18.31 19.46
CA PRO A 134 -33.32 19.29 18.96
C PRO A 134 -34.73 18.71 18.93
N GLY A 135 -35.76 19.53 19.29
CA GLY A 135 -37.16 19.11 19.39
C GLY A 135 -37.69 18.42 18.13
N ILE A 136 -37.16 18.75 16.97
CA ILE A 136 -37.50 18.10 15.69
C ILE A 136 -37.14 16.58 15.65
N PHE A 137 -36.25 16.09 16.50
CA PHE A 137 -35.86 14.67 16.59
C PHE A 137 -36.44 13.96 17.82
N THR A 138 -37.06 14.70 18.75
CA THR A 138 -37.66 14.12 19.96
C THR A 138 -39.18 14.02 19.87
N ASP A 139 -39.81 14.70 18.95
CA ASP A 139 -41.24 14.62 18.71
C ASP A 139 -41.61 13.35 17.94
N HIS A 140 -42.51 12.56 18.48
CA HIS A 140 -43.01 11.30 17.89
C HIS A 140 -43.52 11.46 16.46
N THR A 141 -43.98 12.64 16.07
CA THR A 141 -44.45 12.93 14.71
C THR A 141 -43.34 13.05 13.68
N HIS A 142 -42.11 13.19 14.11
CA HIS A 142 -40.95 13.45 13.24
C HIS A 142 -39.98 12.24 13.09
N SER A 143 -40.42 11.02 13.45
CA SER A 143 -39.61 9.80 13.35
C SER A 143 -39.05 9.57 11.93
N MET A 144 -39.82 9.86 10.87
CA MET A 144 -39.34 9.78 9.49
C MET A 144 -38.27 10.87 9.18
N THR A 145 -38.39 12.05 9.76
CA THR A 145 -37.40 13.13 9.61
C THR A 145 -36.05 12.73 10.22
N LEU A 146 -36.08 12.05 11.36
CA LEU A 146 -34.89 11.48 11.99
C LEU A 146 -34.22 10.47 11.04
N ALA A 147 -34.95 9.45 10.56
CA ALA A 147 -34.44 8.42 9.67
C ALA A 147 -33.86 8.98 8.36
N LEU A 148 -34.56 9.96 7.74
CA LEU A 148 -34.06 10.64 6.54
C LEU A 148 -32.80 11.45 6.81
N THR A 149 -32.71 12.11 7.96
CA THR A 149 -31.51 12.89 8.33
C THR A 149 -30.30 11.98 8.52
N GLU A 150 -30.48 10.84 9.19
CA GLU A 150 -29.41 9.83 9.34
C GLU A 150 -28.97 9.28 7.98
N LEU A 151 -29.92 8.95 7.09
CA LEU A 151 -29.61 8.49 5.74
C LEU A 151 -28.79 9.53 4.95
N VAL A 152 -29.22 10.81 4.98
CA VAL A 152 -28.51 11.90 4.28
C VAL A 152 -27.10 12.09 4.82
N LEU A 153 -26.91 11.99 6.14
CA LEU A 153 -25.60 12.07 6.77
C LEU A 153 -24.70 10.87 6.46
N LEU A 154 -25.29 9.69 6.24
CA LEU A 154 -24.55 8.48 5.88
C LEU A 154 -24.04 8.51 4.44
N VAL A 155 -24.79 9.09 3.48
CA VAL A 155 -24.46 9.08 2.05
C VAL A 155 -23.02 9.55 1.76
N PRO A 156 -22.52 10.68 2.28
CA PRO A 156 -21.13 11.09 2.06
C PRO A 156 -20.11 10.09 2.59
N ILE A 157 -20.40 9.43 3.73
CA ILE A 157 -19.51 8.42 4.33
C ILE A 157 -19.42 7.21 3.40
N VAL A 158 -20.54 6.73 2.86
CA VAL A 158 -20.58 5.60 1.91
C VAL A 158 -19.86 5.98 0.62
N TYR A 159 -20.10 7.19 0.09
CA TYR A 159 -19.52 7.66 -1.16
C TYR A 159 -17.99 7.71 -1.13
N VAL A 160 -17.40 8.26 -0.08
CA VAL A 160 -15.92 8.33 0.03
C VAL A 160 -15.28 6.98 0.35
N ASN A 161 -16.06 6.01 0.81
CA ASN A 161 -15.63 4.68 1.18
C ASN A 161 -16.16 3.58 0.22
N ASP A 162 -16.57 3.94 -0.99
CA ASP A 162 -17.12 3.05 -2.02
C ASP A 162 -16.21 1.86 -2.35
N ALA A 163 -14.88 2.09 -2.28
CA ALA A 163 -13.88 1.06 -2.54
C ALA A 163 -14.06 -0.19 -1.67
N TYR A 164 -14.54 -0.06 -0.41
CA TYR A 164 -14.81 -1.23 0.43
C TYR A 164 -15.93 -2.10 -0.13
N PHE A 165 -16.98 -1.48 -0.67
CA PHE A 165 -18.08 -2.21 -1.28
C PHE A 165 -17.67 -2.86 -2.59
N ILE A 166 -17.02 -2.10 -3.47
CA ILE A 166 -16.58 -2.60 -4.79
C ILE A 166 -15.62 -3.78 -4.62
N ASN A 167 -14.55 -3.61 -3.84
CA ASN A 167 -13.54 -4.65 -3.63
C ASN A 167 -14.10 -5.82 -2.80
N GLY A 168 -14.92 -5.52 -1.79
CA GLY A 168 -15.52 -6.52 -0.92
C GLY A 168 -16.45 -7.46 -1.70
N PHE A 169 -17.41 -6.94 -2.44
CA PHE A 169 -18.32 -7.75 -3.23
C PHE A 169 -17.62 -8.45 -4.40
N LYS A 170 -16.64 -7.78 -5.04
CA LYS A 170 -15.83 -8.42 -6.08
C LYS A 170 -15.08 -9.63 -5.55
N SER A 171 -14.42 -9.52 -4.40
CA SER A 171 -13.69 -10.63 -3.77
C SER A 171 -14.61 -11.77 -3.34
N LEU A 172 -15.82 -11.43 -2.84
CA LEU A 172 -16.83 -12.41 -2.45
C LEU A 172 -17.36 -13.18 -3.68
N ALA A 173 -17.63 -12.48 -4.79
CA ALA A 173 -18.10 -13.09 -6.04
C ALA A 173 -17.07 -14.06 -6.65
N HIS A 174 -15.76 -13.82 -6.42
CA HIS A 174 -14.68 -14.71 -6.87
C HIS A 174 -14.34 -15.83 -5.87
N GLY A 175 -15.13 -15.99 -4.79
CA GLY A 175 -14.93 -17.05 -3.81
C GLY A 175 -13.67 -16.89 -2.95
N ALA A 176 -13.10 -15.69 -2.90
CA ALA A 176 -11.92 -15.36 -2.09
C ALA A 176 -12.22 -14.15 -1.18
N PRO A 177 -13.12 -14.30 -0.18
CA PRO A 177 -13.53 -13.19 0.65
C PRO A 177 -12.35 -12.58 1.39
N THR A 178 -12.24 -11.25 1.30
CA THR A 178 -11.23 -10.43 1.95
C THR A 178 -11.82 -9.68 3.15
N MET A 179 -10.99 -8.93 3.87
CA MET A 179 -11.47 -8.04 4.95
C MET A 179 -12.51 -7.02 4.44
N ASP A 180 -12.32 -6.50 3.22
CA ASP A 180 -13.26 -5.57 2.60
C ASP A 180 -14.64 -6.22 2.41
N ALA A 181 -14.69 -7.55 2.19
CA ALA A 181 -15.96 -8.29 2.11
C ALA A 181 -16.72 -8.32 3.45
N LEU A 182 -16.02 -8.46 4.59
CA LEU A 182 -16.64 -8.41 5.92
C LEU A 182 -17.30 -7.05 6.15
N ILE A 183 -16.59 -5.97 5.82
CA ILE A 183 -17.06 -4.59 5.97
C ILE A 183 -18.23 -4.33 5.03
N ALA A 184 -18.10 -4.72 3.75
CA ALA A 184 -19.14 -4.52 2.74
C ALA A 184 -20.45 -5.21 3.12
N VAL A 185 -20.37 -6.47 3.55
CA VAL A 185 -21.56 -7.24 3.96
C VAL A 185 -22.19 -6.66 5.22
N GLY A 186 -21.39 -6.34 6.25
CA GLY A 186 -21.88 -5.76 7.49
C GLY A 186 -22.54 -4.40 7.29
N ALA A 187 -21.88 -3.48 6.58
CA ALA A 187 -22.43 -2.16 6.30
C ALA A 187 -23.68 -2.23 5.40
N THR A 188 -23.67 -3.08 4.36
CA THR A 188 -24.83 -3.26 3.48
C THR A 188 -26.02 -3.85 4.22
N ALA A 189 -25.80 -4.83 5.11
CA ALA A 189 -26.86 -5.41 5.92
C ALA A 189 -27.51 -4.37 6.84
N SER A 190 -26.68 -3.53 7.51
CA SER A 190 -27.18 -2.43 8.36
C SER A 190 -27.98 -1.41 7.56
N ILE A 191 -27.49 -1.00 6.38
CA ILE A 191 -28.18 -0.04 5.50
C ILE A 191 -29.50 -0.64 4.99
N ALA A 192 -29.48 -1.88 4.49
CA ALA A 192 -30.67 -2.54 3.93
C ALA A 192 -31.75 -2.73 4.99
N TRP A 193 -31.36 -3.11 6.21
CA TRP A 193 -32.30 -3.25 7.31
C TRP A 193 -32.91 -1.90 7.71
N SER A 194 -32.12 -0.85 7.81
CA SER A 194 -32.62 0.50 8.14
C SER A 194 -33.57 1.02 7.07
N LEU A 195 -33.26 0.79 5.78
CA LEU A 195 -34.18 1.11 4.69
C LEU A 195 -35.49 0.34 4.83
N TYR A 196 -35.43 -0.96 5.14
CA TYR A 196 -36.63 -1.74 5.40
C TYR A 196 -37.44 -1.21 6.59
N ALA A 197 -36.79 -0.84 7.68
CA ALA A 197 -37.44 -0.20 8.84
C ALA A 197 -38.13 1.12 8.45
N MET A 198 -37.55 1.93 7.56
CA MET A 198 -38.18 3.14 7.04
C MET A 198 -39.50 2.85 6.30
N PHE A 199 -39.61 1.77 5.53
CA PHE A 199 -40.87 1.36 4.91
C PHE A 199 -41.93 0.97 5.95
N ILE A 200 -41.54 0.21 6.99
CA ILE A 200 -42.43 -0.12 8.11
C ILE A 200 -42.93 1.15 8.80
N MET A 201 -42.00 2.10 9.10
CA MET A 201 -42.36 3.39 9.71
C MET A 201 -43.36 4.17 8.84
N ALA A 202 -43.19 4.17 7.52
CA ALA A 202 -44.10 4.84 6.60
C ALA A 202 -45.51 4.25 6.66
N ASP A 203 -45.64 2.92 6.70
CA ASP A 203 -46.92 2.24 6.86
C ASP A 203 -47.57 2.51 8.24
N GLN A 204 -46.78 2.49 9.33
CA GLN A 204 -47.21 2.82 10.68
C GLN A 204 -47.75 4.27 10.77
N LEU A 205 -47.02 5.22 10.16
CA LEU A 205 -47.46 6.63 10.12
C LEU A 205 -48.75 6.81 9.29
N ALA A 206 -48.86 6.11 8.16
CA ALA A 206 -50.11 6.11 7.36
C ALA A 206 -51.30 5.53 8.14
N ALA A 207 -51.07 4.54 9.02
CA ALA A 207 -52.05 3.99 9.92
C ALA A 207 -52.27 4.84 11.20
N SER A 208 -51.68 6.01 11.32
CA SER A 208 -51.73 6.88 12.50
C SER A 208 -51.13 6.26 13.78
N GLN A 209 -50.25 5.27 13.63
CA GLN A 209 -49.53 4.60 14.71
C GLN A 209 -48.23 5.32 15.01
N VAL A 210 -48.31 6.60 15.39
CA VAL A 210 -47.14 7.49 15.55
C VAL A 210 -46.15 6.98 16.62
N HIS A 211 -46.68 6.41 17.71
CA HIS A 211 -45.84 5.87 18.79
C HIS A 211 -45.06 4.64 18.32
N GLU A 212 -45.66 3.75 17.58
CA GLU A 212 -44.97 2.55 17.03
C GLU A 212 -43.92 2.94 16.00
N ALA A 213 -44.18 3.93 15.14
CA ALA A 213 -43.20 4.47 14.22
C ALA A 213 -41.98 5.05 14.94
N MET A 214 -42.18 5.72 16.07
CA MET A 214 -41.09 6.23 16.90
C MET A 214 -40.27 5.10 17.54
N MET A 215 -40.92 4.08 18.08
CA MET A 215 -40.23 2.89 18.61
C MET A 215 -39.44 2.17 17.52
N THR A 216 -40.01 2.02 16.33
CA THR A 216 -39.33 1.43 15.17
C THR A 216 -38.09 2.26 14.79
N SER A 217 -38.15 3.59 14.86
CA SER A 217 -36.96 4.44 14.57
C SER A 217 -35.85 4.31 15.61
N MET A 218 -36.19 4.06 16.87
CA MET A 218 -35.23 3.90 17.97
C MET A 218 -34.54 2.52 17.95
N ASP A 219 -35.29 1.47 17.58
CA ASP A 219 -34.82 0.09 17.75
C ASP A 219 -34.30 -0.54 16.45
N ASN A 220 -34.67 -0.01 15.28
CA ASN A 220 -34.43 -0.66 13.99
C ASN A 220 -33.63 0.18 12.98
N LEU A 221 -33.19 1.39 13.31
CA LEU A 221 -32.27 2.15 12.48
C LEU A 221 -30.83 1.84 12.86
N TYR A 222 -29.99 1.50 11.88
CA TYR A 222 -28.58 1.17 12.00
C TYR A 222 -27.70 1.97 11.05
N PHE A 223 -28.17 3.13 10.61
CA PHE A 223 -27.39 4.01 9.74
C PHE A 223 -26.13 4.52 10.43
N GLU A 224 -26.21 4.86 11.73
CA GLU A 224 -25.07 5.25 12.55
C GLU A 224 -24.08 4.10 12.74
N SER A 225 -24.58 2.86 12.82
CA SER A 225 -23.74 1.66 12.92
C SER A 225 -22.95 1.45 11.63
N ALA A 226 -23.62 1.54 10.45
CA ALA A 226 -22.95 1.46 9.15
C ALA A 226 -21.89 2.57 8.98
N GLY A 227 -22.22 3.81 9.35
CA GLY A 227 -21.29 4.95 9.33
C GLY A 227 -20.10 4.75 10.27
N THR A 228 -20.34 4.22 11.46
CA THR A 228 -19.30 3.92 12.47
C THR A 228 -18.36 2.83 11.97
N ILE A 229 -18.88 1.73 11.41
CA ILE A 229 -18.07 0.64 10.82
C ILE A 229 -17.13 1.19 9.76
N LEU A 230 -17.67 1.90 8.76
CA LEU A 230 -16.89 2.46 7.65
C LEU A 230 -15.83 3.44 8.15
N SER A 231 -16.19 4.33 9.06
CA SER A 231 -15.27 5.34 9.58
C SER A 231 -14.18 4.73 10.45
N LEU A 232 -14.50 3.80 11.34
CA LEU A 232 -13.53 3.15 12.23
C LEU A 232 -12.51 2.34 11.44
N VAL A 233 -12.96 1.61 10.41
CA VAL A 233 -12.05 0.89 9.52
C VAL A 233 -11.16 1.87 8.73
N THR A 234 -11.71 3.00 8.30
CA THR A 234 -10.94 4.04 7.60
C THR A 234 -9.88 4.66 8.51
N VAL A 235 -10.15 4.84 9.83
CA VAL A 235 -9.12 5.21 10.83
C VAL A 235 -7.99 4.19 10.84
N GLY A 236 -8.33 2.91 10.96
CA GLY A 236 -7.35 1.82 10.95
C GLY A 236 -6.48 1.83 9.69
N LYS A 237 -7.12 1.94 8.52
CA LYS A 237 -6.44 2.00 7.21
C LYS A 237 -5.57 3.25 7.05
N TYR A 238 -6.01 4.39 7.57
CA TYR A 238 -5.19 5.61 7.56
C TYR A 238 -3.94 5.47 8.42
N LEU A 239 -4.06 4.95 9.65
CA LEU A 239 -2.92 4.72 10.54
C LEU A 239 -1.93 3.73 9.91
N GLU A 240 -2.46 2.69 9.27
CA GLU A 240 -1.70 1.72 8.49
C GLU A 240 -0.90 2.40 7.38
N THR A 241 -1.57 3.12 6.50
CA THR A 241 -0.95 3.77 5.33
C THR A 241 0.08 4.82 5.75
N ARG A 242 -0.22 5.58 6.80
CA ARG A 242 0.70 6.57 7.37
C ARG A 242 1.96 5.91 7.98
N SER A 243 1.81 4.76 8.63
CA SER A 243 2.97 4.03 9.17
C SER A 243 3.86 3.50 8.04
N LYS A 244 3.26 3.00 6.95
CA LYS A 244 3.98 2.56 5.75
C LYS A 244 4.73 3.70 5.06
N SER A 245 4.10 4.87 4.92
CA SER A 245 4.72 6.06 4.31
C SER A 245 5.98 6.48 5.08
N LYS A 246 5.90 6.59 6.40
CA LYS A 246 7.06 6.95 7.24
C LYS A 246 8.23 5.97 7.18
N THR A 247 7.99 4.72 6.80
CA THR A 247 9.03 3.70 6.73
C THR A 247 9.79 3.73 5.39
N GLY A 248 9.23 4.40 4.37
CA GLY A 248 9.90 4.66 3.09
C GLY A 248 10.99 5.75 3.16
N ASP A 249 10.97 6.58 4.21
CA ASP A 249 11.88 7.72 4.38
C ASP A 249 13.37 7.30 4.36
N ALA A 250 13.70 6.08 4.81
CA ALA A 250 15.06 5.56 4.79
C ALA A 250 15.60 5.28 3.37
N ILE A 251 14.73 4.80 2.46
CA ILE A 251 15.10 4.58 1.05
C ILE A 251 15.25 5.93 0.34
N GLU A 252 14.34 6.88 0.64
CA GLU A 252 14.40 8.22 0.08
C GLU A 252 15.67 8.95 0.52
N ALA A 253 16.09 8.78 1.78
CA ALA A 253 17.37 9.31 2.27
C ALA A 253 18.58 8.77 1.50
N LEU A 254 18.56 7.52 1.03
CA LEU A 254 19.59 6.97 0.16
C LEU A 254 19.54 7.57 -1.26
N ILE A 255 18.35 7.79 -1.79
CA ILE A 255 18.14 8.40 -3.12
C ILE A 255 18.62 9.86 -3.10
N ASP A 256 18.36 10.60 -2.02
CA ASP A 256 18.75 12.01 -1.86
C ASP A 256 20.26 12.22 -1.69
N LEU A 257 21.04 11.16 -1.46
CA LEU A 257 22.51 11.24 -1.46
C LEU A 257 23.08 11.53 -2.85
N ALA A 258 22.39 11.16 -3.93
CA ALA A 258 22.82 11.42 -5.29
C ALA A 258 22.61 12.89 -5.66
N PRO A 259 23.62 13.58 -6.21
CA PRO A 259 23.44 14.92 -6.72
C PRO A 259 22.57 14.90 -7.98
N LYS A 260 21.78 15.94 -8.22
CA LYS A 260 20.92 16.07 -9.41
C LYS A 260 21.66 16.55 -10.64
N THR A 261 22.78 17.25 -10.46
CA THR A 261 23.58 17.84 -11.53
C THR A 261 25.06 17.48 -11.35
N ALA A 262 25.78 17.47 -12.45
CA ALA A 262 27.22 17.18 -12.50
C ALA A 262 27.95 18.15 -13.43
N THR A 263 29.24 18.34 -13.21
CA THR A 263 30.10 19.15 -14.07
C THR A 263 30.87 18.24 -15.03
N VAL A 264 30.52 18.27 -16.32
CA VAL A 264 31.24 17.57 -17.39
C VAL A 264 32.35 18.46 -17.94
N VAL A 265 33.50 17.87 -18.19
CA VAL A 265 34.66 18.55 -18.79
C VAL A 265 34.79 18.05 -20.23
N ALA A 266 34.69 18.98 -21.19
CA ALA A 266 34.88 18.67 -22.59
C ALA A 266 36.36 18.54 -22.96
N GLU A 267 36.66 18.03 -24.17
CA GLU A 267 38.07 17.86 -24.65
C GLU A 267 38.82 19.17 -24.76
N ASP A 268 38.15 20.29 -24.96
CA ASP A 268 38.71 21.64 -25.01
C ASP A 268 38.97 22.26 -23.62
N GLY A 269 38.65 21.52 -22.55
CA GLY A 269 38.78 21.97 -21.16
C GLY A 269 37.58 22.83 -20.68
N SER A 270 36.58 23.08 -21.51
CA SER A 270 35.38 23.79 -21.07
C SER A 270 34.52 22.93 -20.13
N GLU A 271 33.89 23.59 -19.15
CA GLU A 271 33.04 22.93 -18.16
C GLU A 271 31.58 23.28 -18.42
N ALA A 272 30.74 22.26 -18.38
CA ALA A 272 29.29 22.40 -18.49
C ALA A 272 28.57 21.65 -17.38
N THR A 273 27.59 22.30 -16.73
CA THR A 273 26.73 21.63 -15.76
C THR A 273 25.60 20.93 -16.51
N VAL A 274 25.47 19.64 -16.32
CA VAL A 274 24.44 18.79 -16.94
C VAL A 274 23.63 18.06 -15.87
N ASP A 275 22.47 17.59 -16.23
CA ASP A 275 21.70 16.67 -15.39
C ASP A 275 22.44 15.32 -15.29
N VAL A 276 22.44 14.68 -14.13
CA VAL A 276 23.13 13.40 -13.91
C VAL A 276 22.57 12.30 -14.83
N ASP A 277 21.29 12.36 -15.14
CA ASP A 277 20.63 11.40 -16.04
C ASP A 277 21.10 11.55 -17.52
N ALA A 278 21.73 12.66 -17.87
CA ALA A 278 22.27 12.89 -19.21
C ALA A 278 23.73 12.44 -19.38
N ILE A 279 24.36 11.95 -18.31
CA ILE A 279 25.77 11.52 -18.33
C ILE A 279 25.89 10.19 -19.08
N LEU A 280 26.88 10.12 -19.99
CA LEU A 280 27.20 8.91 -20.74
C LEU A 280 28.49 8.25 -20.20
N PRO A 281 28.60 6.92 -20.28
CA PRO A 281 29.86 6.24 -19.97
C PRO A 281 31.02 6.77 -20.82
N GLY A 282 32.18 6.96 -20.18
CA GLY A 282 33.38 7.49 -20.83
C GLY A 282 33.57 9.01 -20.73
N GLN A 283 32.53 9.77 -20.38
CA GLN A 283 32.65 11.21 -20.17
C GLN A 283 33.56 11.53 -18.98
N VAL A 284 34.24 12.66 -19.06
CA VAL A 284 35.10 13.17 -17.98
C VAL A 284 34.31 14.18 -17.14
N LEU A 285 34.32 13.98 -15.84
CA LEU A 285 33.63 14.83 -14.89
C LEU A 285 34.61 15.42 -13.89
N ARG A 286 34.31 16.61 -13.36
CA ARG A 286 35.04 17.26 -12.28
C ARG A 286 34.21 17.30 -11.02
N VAL A 287 34.82 16.98 -9.88
CA VAL A 287 34.23 17.12 -8.55
C VAL A 287 35.12 18.03 -7.70
N ARG A 288 34.46 19.04 -7.12
CA ARG A 288 35.12 20.04 -6.24
C ARG A 288 34.93 19.65 -4.78
N PRO A 289 35.68 20.25 -3.87
CA PRO A 289 35.51 20.04 -2.43
C PRO A 289 34.06 20.33 -1.98
N GLY A 290 33.48 19.42 -1.23
CA GLY A 290 32.10 19.50 -0.74
C GLY A 290 31.03 18.96 -1.69
N GLU A 291 31.37 18.63 -2.93
CA GLU A 291 30.44 18.07 -3.89
C GLU A 291 30.29 16.55 -3.73
N SER A 292 29.09 16.03 -3.96
CA SER A 292 28.86 14.59 -4.07
C SER A 292 29.23 14.08 -5.46
N ILE A 293 29.79 12.89 -5.53
CA ILE A 293 30.18 12.23 -6.78
C ILE A 293 28.93 11.73 -7.50
N PRO A 294 28.68 12.16 -8.75
CA PRO A 294 27.39 11.90 -9.41
C PRO A 294 27.21 10.48 -9.95
N VAL A 295 28.29 9.84 -10.42
CA VAL A 295 28.30 8.51 -11.05
C VAL A 295 29.57 7.75 -10.68
N ASP A 296 29.59 6.43 -10.86
CA ASP A 296 30.81 5.65 -10.60
C ASP A 296 31.85 5.89 -11.71
N GLY A 297 33.12 5.94 -11.31
CA GLY A 297 34.19 6.18 -12.26
C GLY A 297 35.60 5.87 -11.73
N VAL A 298 36.59 6.25 -12.55
CA VAL A 298 38.00 6.11 -12.22
C VAL A 298 38.65 7.49 -12.30
N VAL A 299 39.40 7.87 -11.25
CA VAL A 299 40.11 9.14 -11.18
C VAL A 299 41.18 9.21 -12.27
N LEU A 300 41.19 10.32 -13.02
CA LEU A 300 42.20 10.58 -14.06
C LEU A 300 43.31 11.46 -13.56
N GLU A 301 42.95 12.59 -12.92
CA GLU A 301 43.91 13.60 -12.43
C GLU A 301 43.43 14.20 -11.11
N GLY A 302 44.37 14.60 -10.28
CA GLY A 302 44.10 15.17 -8.96
C GLY A 302 44.13 14.15 -7.85
N SER A 303 43.92 14.62 -6.64
CA SER A 303 43.80 13.77 -5.43
C SER A 303 42.88 14.42 -4.42
N SER A 304 42.16 13.61 -3.67
CA SER A 304 41.29 14.09 -2.59
C SER A 304 40.95 13.00 -1.59
N ALA A 305 40.62 13.41 -0.37
CA ALA A 305 39.98 12.55 0.61
C ALA A 305 38.47 12.49 0.34
N VAL A 306 37.93 11.31 0.04
CA VAL A 306 36.53 11.04 -0.26
C VAL A 306 35.87 10.32 0.92
N ASP A 307 34.76 10.86 1.39
CA ASP A 307 33.95 10.27 2.43
C ASP A 307 33.01 9.25 1.80
N GLU A 308 33.25 7.99 2.06
CA GLU A 308 32.46 6.85 1.58
C GLU A 308 31.51 6.31 2.66
N SER A 309 31.35 7.01 3.79
CA SER A 309 30.60 6.53 4.96
C SER A 309 29.13 6.21 4.65
N ALA A 310 28.52 6.93 3.72
CA ALA A 310 27.15 6.69 3.28
C ALA A 310 26.96 5.31 2.61
N LEU A 311 28.01 4.74 2.01
CA LEU A 311 27.98 3.44 1.33
C LEU A 311 28.62 2.32 2.14
N THR A 312 29.71 2.63 2.85
CA THR A 312 30.52 1.63 3.57
C THR A 312 30.27 1.60 5.07
N GLY A 313 29.69 2.67 5.63
CA GLY A 313 29.57 2.87 7.08
C GLY A 313 30.86 3.32 7.77
N GLU A 314 32.00 3.40 7.05
CA GLU A 314 33.30 3.81 7.62
C GLU A 314 33.40 5.35 7.64
N SER A 315 33.58 5.93 8.82
CA SER A 315 33.61 7.39 9.01
C SER A 315 34.93 8.07 8.61
N ILE A 316 35.96 7.29 8.29
CA ILE A 316 37.29 7.83 7.94
C ILE A 316 37.35 8.04 6.42
N PRO A 317 37.54 9.29 5.94
CA PRO A 317 37.67 9.53 4.50
C PRO A 317 38.87 8.79 3.89
N VAL A 318 38.67 8.24 2.71
CA VAL A 318 39.67 7.47 1.95
C VAL A 318 40.40 8.39 0.96
N GLU A 319 41.74 8.40 0.96
CA GLU A 319 42.48 9.10 -0.08
C GLU A 319 42.28 8.42 -1.44
N LYS A 320 41.95 9.22 -2.45
CA LYS A 320 41.78 8.80 -3.85
C LYS A 320 42.78 9.55 -4.71
N THR A 321 43.50 8.82 -5.55
CA THR A 321 44.51 9.31 -6.48
C THR A 321 44.23 8.81 -7.89
N ALA A 322 44.98 9.27 -8.88
CA ALA A 322 44.81 8.82 -10.26
C ALA A 322 44.88 7.28 -10.38
N GLY A 323 43.89 6.69 -10.99
CA GLY A 323 43.70 5.23 -11.15
C GLY A 323 42.77 4.59 -10.12
N ASP A 324 42.42 5.28 -9.04
CA ASP A 324 41.48 4.77 -8.02
C ASP A 324 40.03 4.87 -8.49
N THR A 325 39.21 3.97 -7.98
CA THR A 325 37.77 3.99 -8.24
C THR A 325 37.05 4.91 -7.27
N VAL A 326 36.04 5.62 -7.78
CA VAL A 326 35.11 6.45 -7.01
C VAL A 326 33.67 6.00 -7.27
N ASN A 327 32.83 6.09 -6.24
CA ASN A 327 31.46 5.62 -6.29
C ASN A 327 30.46 6.79 -6.19
N ALA A 328 29.33 6.66 -6.87
CA ALA A 328 28.23 7.61 -6.79
C ALA A 328 27.77 7.83 -5.32
N ALA A 329 27.31 9.04 -5.01
CA ALA A 329 26.82 9.46 -3.69
C ALA A 329 27.86 9.55 -2.57
N THR A 330 29.15 9.31 -2.85
CA THR A 330 30.25 9.62 -1.92
C THR A 330 30.61 11.11 -2.00
N VAL A 331 31.12 11.67 -0.92
CA VAL A 331 31.35 13.12 -0.80
C VAL A 331 32.85 13.46 -0.87
N ASN A 332 33.19 14.31 -1.82
CA ASN A 332 34.56 14.86 -1.92
C ASN A 332 34.83 15.87 -0.80
N ARG A 333 35.85 15.67 0.05
CA ARG A 333 36.11 16.50 1.24
C ARG A 333 37.11 17.60 1.05
N THR A 334 38.24 17.35 0.36
CA THR A 334 39.38 18.26 0.43
C THR A 334 39.86 18.81 -0.91
N GLY A 335 40.27 17.93 -1.84
CA GLY A 335 40.87 18.31 -3.12
C GLY A 335 39.85 18.45 -4.24
N SER A 336 40.33 18.74 -5.44
CA SER A 336 39.51 18.64 -6.68
C SER A 336 40.18 17.62 -7.58
N PHE A 337 39.37 16.78 -8.21
CA PHE A 337 39.85 15.78 -9.15
C PHE A 337 38.93 15.66 -10.35
N THR A 338 39.45 15.14 -11.45
CA THR A 338 38.67 14.71 -12.61
C THR A 338 38.65 13.21 -12.67
N PHE A 339 37.51 12.65 -13.07
CA PHE A 339 37.34 11.22 -13.22
C PHE A 339 36.55 10.88 -14.47
N ARG A 340 36.73 9.66 -14.97
CA ARG A 340 35.99 9.14 -16.14
C ARG A 340 34.84 8.31 -15.65
N ALA A 341 33.62 8.61 -16.10
CA ALA A 341 32.43 7.82 -15.82
C ALA A 341 32.57 6.40 -16.40
N THR A 342 32.40 5.39 -15.55
CA THR A 342 32.44 3.98 -15.96
C THR A 342 31.05 3.34 -15.91
N ARG A 343 30.24 3.68 -14.90
CA ARG A 343 28.87 3.21 -14.74
C ARG A 343 27.97 4.41 -14.44
N VAL A 344 26.83 4.46 -15.13
CA VAL A 344 25.88 5.58 -15.06
C VAL A 344 24.45 5.07 -14.88
N GLY A 345 23.54 5.91 -14.40
CA GLY A 345 22.14 5.59 -14.23
C GLY A 345 21.90 4.36 -13.35
N ALA A 346 21.14 3.39 -13.84
CA ALA A 346 20.78 2.17 -13.10
C ALA A 346 21.98 1.24 -12.80
N ASP A 347 23.11 1.41 -13.49
CA ASP A 347 24.31 0.57 -13.29
C ASP A 347 25.23 1.07 -12.18
N THR A 348 24.98 2.25 -11.60
CA THR A 348 25.80 2.80 -10.51
C THR A 348 25.72 1.95 -9.25
N SER A 349 26.76 2.01 -8.42
CA SER A 349 26.82 1.32 -7.14
C SER A 349 25.67 1.70 -6.22
N LEU A 350 25.30 2.98 -6.18
CA LEU A 350 24.14 3.46 -5.42
C LEU A 350 22.83 2.87 -5.95
N ALA A 351 22.60 2.90 -7.28
CA ALA A 351 21.39 2.34 -7.87
C ALA A 351 21.21 0.84 -7.56
N LYS A 352 22.32 0.08 -7.58
CA LYS A 352 22.32 -1.34 -7.18
C LYS A 352 22.02 -1.55 -5.70
N ILE A 353 22.50 -0.66 -4.82
CA ILE A 353 22.17 -0.69 -3.39
C ILE A 353 20.67 -0.45 -3.19
N ILE A 354 20.11 0.58 -3.84
CA ILE A 354 18.69 0.88 -3.80
C ILE A 354 17.88 -0.32 -4.29
N GLN A 355 18.26 -0.92 -5.42
CA GLN A 355 17.62 -2.10 -5.97
C GLN A 355 17.67 -3.29 -4.99
N LEU A 356 18.82 -3.55 -4.36
CA LEU A 356 18.94 -4.61 -3.34
C LEU A 356 18.01 -4.39 -2.14
N VAL A 357 17.85 -3.15 -1.69
CA VAL A 357 16.92 -2.81 -0.60
C VAL A 357 15.46 -2.98 -1.05
N GLU A 358 15.14 -2.59 -2.28
CA GLU A 358 13.80 -2.80 -2.86
C GLU A 358 13.49 -4.30 -3.01
N ASP A 359 14.42 -5.09 -3.53
CA ASP A 359 14.28 -6.53 -3.71
C ASP A 359 14.14 -7.25 -2.34
N ALA A 360 14.91 -6.83 -1.35
CA ALA A 360 14.77 -7.34 0.02
C ALA A 360 13.39 -7.05 0.60
N ASN A 361 12.85 -5.85 0.36
CA ASN A 361 11.50 -5.48 0.77
C ASN A 361 10.40 -6.18 -0.06
N ALA A 362 10.70 -6.57 -1.31
CA ALA A 362 9.79 -7.33 -2.15
C ALA A 362 9.64 -8.79 -1.71
N THR A 363 10.68 -9.36 -1.07
CA THR A 363 10.65 -10.74 -0.61
C THR A 363 9.80 -10.90 0.66
N LYS A 364 9.05 -12.00 0.73
CA LYS A 364 8.24 -12.31 1.92
C LYS A 364 9.04 -13.12 2.94
N ALA A 365 9.11 -12.61 4.15
CA ALA A 365 9.60 -13.39 5.29
C ALA A 365 8.72 -14.63 5.55
N PRO A 366 9.26 -15.75 6.05
CA PRO A 366 8.51 -16.94 6.42
C PRO A 366 7.31 -16.67 7.32
N ILE A 367 7.47 -15.79 8.32
CA ILE A 367 6.40 -15.40 9.24
C ILE A 367 5.28 -14.64 8.53
N ALA A 368 5.59 -13.83 7.50
CA ALA A 368 4.57 -13.13 6.71
C ALA A 368 3.74 -14.13 5.89
N ARG A 369 4.38 -15.13 5.27
CA ARG A 369 3.68 -16.21 4.55
C ARG A 369 2.73 -16.98 5.47
N MET A 370 3.12 -17.22 6.71
CA MET A 370 2.27 -17.88 7.71
C MET A 370 1.06 -17.00 8.08
N ALA A 371 1.27 -15.70 8.30
CA ALA A 371 0.20 -14.75 8.59
C ALA A 371 -0.82 -14.66 7.43
N ASP A 372 -0.35 -14.62 6.18
CA ASP A 372 -1.19 -14.64 4.98
C ASP A 372 -2.05 -15.91 4.90
N LYS A 373 -1.46 -17.07 5.19
CA LYS A 373 -2.17 -18.35 5.20
C LYS A 373 -3.27 -18.38 6.28
N VAL A 374 -2.96 -17.87 7.48
CA VAL A 374 -3.94 -17.75 8.57
C VAL A 374 -5.07 -16.81 8.16
N ALA A 375 -4.76 -15.64 7.61
CA ALA A 375 -5.78 -14.67 7.16
C ALA A 375 -6.70 -15.25 6.08
N GLY A 376 -6.16 -16.03 5.15
CA GLY A 376 -6.92 -16.68 4.07
C GLY A 376 -7.94 -17.73 4.54
N VAL A 377 -7.72 -18.35 5.72
CA VAL A 377 -8.67 -19.28 6.35
C VAL A 377 -9.61 -18.55 7.30
N PHE A 378 -9.10 -17.54 7.98
CA PHE A 378 -9.81 -16.81 9.02
C PHE A 378 -11.09 -16.12 8.51
N VAL A 379 -11.00 -15.41 7.37
CA VAL A 379 -12.15 -14.65 6.84
C VAL A 379 -13.32 -15.58 6.47
N PRO A 380 -13.18 -16.69 5.72
CA PRO A 380 -14.26 -17.65 5.51
C PRO A 380 -14.84 -18.22 6.79
N VAL A 381 -14.00 -18.51 7.79
CA VAL A 381 -14.46 -19.04 9.10
C VAL A 381 -15.32 -18.00 9.82
N VAL A 382 -14.94 -16.72 9.80
CA VAL A 382 -15.72 -15.64 10.40
C VAL A 382 -17.10 -15.50 9.71
N PHE A 383 -17.16 -15.59 8.37
CA PHE A 383 -18.43 -15.60 7.66
C PHE A 383 -19.33 -16.76 8.12
N MET A 384 -18.77 -17.94 8.27
CA MET A 384 -19.50 -19.11 8.75
C MET A 384 -20.00 -18.91 10.18
N ILE A 385 -19.17 -18.41 11.09
CA ILE A 385 -19.57 -18.10 12.47
C ILE A 385 -20.68 -17.06 12.49
N SER A 386 -20.57 -15.99 11.70
CA SER A 386 -21.61 -14.97 11.59
C SER A 386 -22.94 -15.54 11.09
N ALA A 387 -22.91 -16.40 10.06
CA ALA A 387 -24.12 -17.07 9.57
C ALA A 387 -24.75 -17.98 10.63
N VAL A 388 -23.93 -18.76 11.34
CA VAL A 388 -24.39 -19.60 12.46
C VAL A 388 -24.98 -18.74 13.58
N THR A 389 -24.33 -17.63 13.95
CA THR A 389 -24.82 -16.69 14.95
C THR A 389 -26.19 -16.14 14.55
N PHE A 390 -26.37 -15.75 13.29
CA PHE A 390 -27.66 -15.27 12.78
C PHE A 390 -28.76 -16.31 12.95
N VAL A 391 -28.50 -17.56 12.52
CA VAL A 391 -29.47 -18.65 12.61
C VAL A 391 -29.85 -19.00 14.07
N VAL A 392 -28.81 -19.14 14.92
CA VAL A 392 -29.00 -19.48 16.34
C VAL A 392 -29.76 -18.39 17.08
N TRP A 393 -29.38 -17.12 16.87
CA TRP A 393 -30.04 -15.98 17.51
C TRP A 393 -31.51 -15.84 17.05
N THR A 394 -31.77 -15.97 15.75
CA THR A 394 -33.15 -15.99 15.23
C THR A 394 -33.98 -17.11 15.87
N ALA A 395 -33.41 -18.31 16.02
CA ALA A 395 -34.09 -19.44 16.63
C ALA A 395 -34.35 -19.27 18.14
N LEU A 396 -33.46 -18.61 18.88
CA LEU A 396 -33.58 -18.41 20.32
C LEU A 396 -34.50 -17.24 20.69
N THR A 397 -34.39 -16.11 19.97
CA THR A 397 -35.10 -14.86 20.32
C THR A 397 -36.36 -14.65 19.49
N GLY A 398 -36.46 -15.29 18.32
CA GLY A 398 -37.52 -15.02 17.36
C GLY A 398 -37.41 -13.65 16.67
N SER A 399 -36.36 -12.88 16.98
CA SER A 399 -36.11 -11.51 16.51
C SER A 399 -35.02 -11.50 15.46
N VAL A 400 -35.38 -11.19 14.22
CA VAL A 400 -34.43 -11.01 13.10
C VAL A 400 -33.50 -9.81 13.37
N ASN A 401 -34.01 -8.78 14.05
CA ASN A 401 -33.27 -7.59 14.41
C ASN A 401 -32.07 -7.90 15.33
N GLU A 402 -32.29 -8.60 16.45
CA GLU A 402 -31.23 -9.00 17.36
C GLU A 402 -30.24 -9.98 16.71
N ALA A 403 -30.74 -10.89 15.88
CA ALA A 403 -29.92 -11.84 15.15
C ALA A 403 -28.99 -11.11 14.15
N LEU A 404 -29.51 -10.12 13.43
CA LEU A 404 -28.74 -9.32 12.48
C LEU A 404 -27.64 -8.52 13.18
N THR A 405 -27.99 -7.82 14.26
CA THR A 405 -27.04 -7.03 15.06
C THR A 405 -25.90 -7.91 15.58
N SER A 406 -26.23 -9.09 16.13
CA SER A 406 -25.23 -10.02 16.65
C SER A 406 -24.33 -10.57 15.52
N ALA A 407 -24.91 -10.93 14.38
CA ALA A 407 -24.15 -11.43 13.23
C ALA A 407 -23.22 -10.37 12.62
N VAL A 408 -23.70 -9.13 12.48
CA VAL A 408 -22.89 -7.99 12.00
C VAL A 408 -21.76 -7.69 12.98
N ALA A 409 -22.03 -7.72 14.29
CA ALA A 409 -20.99 -7.53 15.31
C ALA A 409 -19.86 -8.56 15.17
N VAL A 410 -20.17 -9.84 14.91
CA VAL A 410 -19.16 -10.88 14.64
C VAL A 410 -18.30 -10.52 13.42
N LEU A 411 -18.90 -10.06 12.31
CA LEU A 411 -18.16 -9.68 11.11
C LEU A 411 -17.19 -8.52 11.36
N VAL A 412 -17.63 -7.51 12.10
CA VAL A 412 -16.87 -6.26 12.31
C VAL A 412 -15.74 -6.46 13.32
N ILE A 413 -16.02 -7.09 14.48
CA ILE A 413 -15.02 -7.30 15.54
C ILE A 413 -13.90 -8.23 15.08
N SER A 414 -14.20 -9.17 14.21
CA SER A 414 -13.24 -10.18 13.75
C SER A 414 -12.25 -9.68 12.68
N CYS A 415 -12.01 -8.39 12.55
CA CYS A 415 -11.03 -7.89 11.59
C CYS A 415 -9.58 -8.17 12.03
N PRO A 416 -8.80 -9.01 11.31
CA PRO A 416 -7.38 -9.25 11.63
C PRO A 416 -6.46 -8.18 11.06
N CYS A 417 -6.86 -6.91 11.11
CA CYS A 417 -6.19 -5.79 10.43
C CYS A 417 -4.71 -5.66 10.81
N ALA A 418 -4.37 -5.89 12.08
CA ALA A 418 -3.00 -5.76 12.59
C ALA A 418 -2.08 -6.92 12.15
N LEU A 419 -2.64 -8.14 11.94
CA LEU A 419 -1.85 -9.33 11.63
C LEU A 419 -1.13 -9.21 10.27
N GLY A 420 -1.82 -8.68 9.26
CA GLY A 420 -1.26 -8.53 7.90
C GLY A 420 -0.21 -7.43 7.76
N LEU A 421 -0.04 -6.56 8.78
CA LEU A 421 0.78 -5.37 8.73
C LEU A 421 2.04 -5.44 9.58
N ALA A 422 2.00 -6.13 10.71
CA ALA A 422 3.09 -6.11 11.67
C ALA A 422 4.42 -6.56 11.04
N THR A 423 4.40 -7.63 10.24
CA THR A 423 5.62 -8.19 9.65
C THR A 423 6.19 -7.34 8.51
N PRO A 424 5.41 -6.90 7.48
CA PRO A 424 5.95 -6.06 6.42
C PRO A 424 6.54 -4.74 6.94
N VAL A 425 5.87 -4.10 7.89
CA VAL A 425 6.37 -2.85 8.50
C VAL A 425 7.66 -3.09 9.27
N ALA A 426 7.74 -4.16 10.07
CA ALA A 426 8.95 -4.48 10.83
C ALA A 426 10.16 -4.77 9.91
N ILE A 427 9.94 -5.49 8.81
CA ILE A 427 10.98 -5.78 7.80
C ILE A 427 11.45 -4.49 7.13
N MET A 428 10.53 -3.65 6.67
CA MET A 428 10.85 -2.39 6.00
C MET A 428 11.64 -1.44 6.94
N VAL A 429 11.25 -1.33 8.22
CA VAL A 429 12.01 -0.56 9.22
C VAL A 429 13.38 -1.18 9.46
N GLY A 430 13.47 -2.49 9.59
CA GLY A 430 14.72 -3.20 9.84
C GLY A 430 15.69 -3.08 8.68
N THR A 431 15.23 -3.27 7.43
CA THR A 431 16.07 -3.13 6.23
C THR A 431 16.51 -1.69 6.02
N GLY A 432 15.61 -0.70 6.23
CA GLY A 432 15.93 0.71 6.13
C GLY A 432 16.99 1.15 7.16
N LYS A 433 16.82 0.78 8.42
CA LYS A 433 17.82 1.08 9.47
C LYS A 433 19.15 0.35 9.25
N GLY A 434 19.10 -0.87 8.72
CA GLY A 434 20.29 -1.59 8.30
C GLY A 434 21.05 -0.82 7.21
N ALA A 435 20.35 -0.38 6.17
CA ALA A 435 20.91 0.36 5.06
C ALA A 435 21.54 1.68 5.50
N GLU A 436 20.92 2.43 6.41
CA GLU A 436 21.51 3.65 7.03
C GLU A 436 22.82 3.37 7.76
N MET A 437 23.02 2.16 8.27
CA MET A 437 24.23 1.71 8.94
C MET A 437 25.24 1.00 8.00
N GLY A 438 25.00 0.99 6.69
CA GLY A 438 25.80 0.27 5.71
C GLY A 438 25.57 -1.26 5.69
N ILE A 439 24.51 -1.77 6.37
CA ILE A 439 24.17 -3.19 6.41
C ILE A 439 23.06 -3.47 5.40
N LEU A 440 23.39 -4.22 4.34
CA LEU A 440 22.43 -4.56 3.28
C LEU A 440 21.92 -6.00 3.43
N PHE A 441 20.61 -6.16 3.48
CA PHE A 441 19.95 -7.46 3.54
C PHE A 441 19.54 -7.92 2.13
N LYS A 442 19.89 -9.14 1.75
CA LYS A 442 19.50 -9.71 0.46
C LYS A 442 18.03 -10.13 0.38
N SER A 443 17.39 -10.36 1.54
CA SER A 443 15.99 -10.77 1.60
C SER A 443 15.40 -10.52 3.00
N ALA A 444 14.07 -10.47 3.08
CA ALA A 444 13.35 -10.41 4.35
C ALA A 444 13.61 -11.65 5.24
N GLU A 445 13.86 -12.82 4.64
CA GLU A 445 14.25 -14.04 5.35
C GLU A 445 15.61 -13.92 6.00
N ALA A 446 16.58 -13.26 5.34
CA ALA A 446 17.91 -13.01 5.92
C ALA A 446 17.80 -12.12 7.18
N LEU A 447 16.95 -11.10 7.15
CA LEU A 447 16.68 -10.26 8.32
C LEU A 447 16.02 -11.05 9.45
N GLU A 448 15.01 -11.89 9.16
CA GLU A 448 14.34 -12.72 10.15
C GLU A 448 15.30 -13.71 10.82
N ASN A 449 16.22 -14.30 10.04
CA ASN A 449 17.19 -15.29 10.51
C ASN A 449 18.38 -14.65 11.24
N LEU A 450 18.62 -13.35 11.12
CA LEU A 450 19.73 -12.65 11.78
C LEU A 450 19.75 -12.89 13.29
N ARG A 451 18.59 -12.99 13.94
CA ARG A 451 18.47 -13.30 15.37
C ARG A 451 19.10 -14.66 15.76
N LEU A 452 19.15 -15.60 14.82
CA LEU A 452 19.70 -16.94 15.05
C LEU A 452 21.22 -16.95 14.90
N SER A 453 21.79 -15.99 14.16
CA SER A 453 23.23 -15.89 13.92
C SER A 453 24.04 -15.53 15.17
N LEU A 454 23.42 -14.87 16.17
CA LEU A 454 24.08 -14.53 17.44
C LEU A 454 24.41 -15.74 18.32
N ILE A 455 23.96 -16.94 17.97
CA ILE A 455 24.21 -18.17 18.72
C ILE A 455 25.47 -18.91 18.23
N HIS A 456 26.04 -18.47 17.10
CA HIS A 456 27.14 -19.17 16.43
C HIS A 456 28.46 -18.37 16.42
N ILE A 457 28.59 -17.33 17.28
CA ILE A 457 29.84 -16.62 17.50
C ILE A 457 30.52 -17.20 18.78
#